data_2c94e384b46f59ae539fe4efa2d86a23
#
_entry.id   2c94e384b46f59ae539fe4efa2d86a23
#
_cell.length_a   1.000
_cell.length_b   1.000
_cell.length_c   1.000
_cell.angle_alpha   90.00
_cell.angle_beta   90.00
_cell.angle_gamma   90.00
#
_symmetry.space_group_name_H-M   'P 1'
#
loop_
_entity.id
_entity.type
_entity.pdbx_description
1 polymer ?
#
loop_
_entity_poly.entity_id
_entity_poly.type
_entity_poly.pdbx_seq_one_letter_code
_entity_poly.pdbx_strand_id
1 'polypeptide(L)'
;MADSPAGGDPFEDLPPELRAMLEQITSAMPTEGSGQAAAPFPAGLGSLFEAMQTPTTGPVDWRLAQKVAAEVATEGDRGPTDDERRRISDAFALAELWLDDGELPSPTEGGRLEVRSRHQWAASALVALRPLVEPVAQASVAALSELASQQFEGMDEHERTAQIDHLTELGIEVPPQVAELLARLASGDVGDLLRPASAALAGLQAGQVVGRLAQQMFGQYDLGIPTAPVGHANLLAINVAEVFDGYGLDDTEVAIVLALNEAAHRRLYHALGWLEPHVHRLIEEFAAGVQVDAERLEGLAREVLADVDPEDADQLRNAMERAAHFRLQPTEAQSRVLARLQAVICLVGAWARYETTTVASGRLPSIERIHEVLRRRRATRGDGEELLSGLLGLDLKPADEGLGDRFVTEVVNTLGPDGLRQAMAHPENLPDGEELADPSKWLVRTSVASEVPEDLSSLFALDSDAEVEASAADRLQADRDDDGPADSPGERDND
;
A
#
# COMPACT_ATOMS: atom_id res chain seq x y z
N MET A 1 -31.13 11.22 -63.75
CA MET A 1 -30.73 12.33 -62.92
C MET A 1 -31.62 12.30 -61.69
N ALA A 2 -31.13 11.73 -60.62
CA ALA A 2 -31.75 11.79 -59.32
C ALA A 2 -30.70 12.33 -58.37
N ASP A 3 -31.02 13.46 -57.74
CA ASP A 3 -30.22 14.18 -56.77
C ASP A 3 -29.94 13.32 -55.56
N SER A 4 -28.65 13.19 -55.18
CA SER A 4 -28.24 12.74 -53.89
C SER A 4 -28.45 13.87 -52.88
N PRO A 5 -29.02 13.63 -51.69
CA PRO A 5 -29.03 14.62 -50.63
C PRO A 5 -27.62 14.78 -50.05
N ALA A 6 -27.24 16.01 -49.83
CA ALA A 6 -25.98 16.44 -49.23
C ALA A 6 -25.83 15.80 -47.83
N GLY A 7 -24.63 15.24 -47.60
CA GLY A 7 -24.24 14.71 -46.30
C GLY A 7 -24.15 15.84 -45.27
N GLY A 8 -25.07 15.89 -44.34
CA GLY A 8 -24.91 16.62 -43.10
C GLY A 8 -23.99 15.79 -42.19
N ASP A 9 -23.20 16.49 -41.39
CA ASP A 9 -22.35 15.91 -40.38
C ASP A 9 -23.25 15.11 -39.38
N PRO A 10 -23.06 13.78 -39.26
CA PRO A 10 -23.92 12.95 -38.41
C PRO A 10 -23.87 13.29 -36.92
N PHE A 11 -22.97 14.18 -36.52
CA PHE A 11 -22.76 14.55 -35.12
C PHE A 11 -23.24 15.98 -34.80
N GLU A 12 -23.92 16.67 -35.72
CA GLU A 12 -24.25 18.10 -35.58
C GLU A 12 -25.18 18.42 -34.42
N ASP A 13 -26.02 17.47 -34.00
CA ASP A 13 -27.02 17.61 -32.91
C ASP A 13 -26.58 17.05 -31.54
N LEU A 14 -25.36 16.53 -31.42
CA LEU A 14 -24.83 16.03 -30.14
C LEU A 14 -24.22 17.15 -29.31
N PRO A 15 -24.26 17.06 -27.96
CA PRO A 15 -23.45 17.91 -27.10
C PRO A 15 -22.00 17.88 -27.54
N PRO A 16 -21.30 19.06 -27.57
CA PRO A 16 -19.96 19.16 -28.10
C PRO A 16 -18.95 18.17 -27.50
N GLU A 17 -19.16 17.80 -26.24
CA GLU A 17 -18.32 16.84 -25.53
C GLU A 17 -18.51 15.39 -26.03
N LEU A 18 -19.74 14.99 -26.32
CA LEU A 18 -20.06 13.65 -26.87
C LEU A 18 -19.67 13.55 -28.34
N ARG A 19 -19.78 14.64 -29.10
CA ARG A 19 -19.33 14.72 -30.49
C ARG A 19 -17.82 14.48 -30.58
N ALA A 20 -17.04 15.23 -29.80
CA ALA A 20 -15.59 15.10 -29.77
C ALA A 20 -15.14 13.68 -29.36
N MET A 21 -15.83 13.07 -28.41
CA MET A 21 -15.52 11.70 -27.96
C MET A 21 -15.84 10.64 -29.02
N LEU A 22 -16.96 10.77 -29.74
CA LEU A 22 -17.34 9.84 -30.80
C LEU A 22 -16.50 9.99 -32.08
N GLU A 23 -16.15 11.21 -32.46
CA GLU A 23 -15.20 11.48 -33.56
C GLU A 23 -13.82 10.90 -33.25
N GLN A 24 -13.38 10.99 -31.99
CA GLN A 24 -12.12 10.43 -31.53
C GLN A 24 -12.11 8.90 -31.54
N ILE A 25 -13.19 8.26 -31.10
CA ILE A 25 -13.34 6.79 -31.14
C ILE A 25 -13.36 6.31 -32.59
N THR A 26 -14.06 7.02 -33.48
CA THR A 26 -14.19 6.64 -34.88
C THR A 26 -12.90 6.87 -35.68
N SER A 27 -12.14 7.92 -35.35
CA SER A 27 -10.83 8.21 -35.99
C SER A 27 -9.70 7.32 -35.50
N ALA A 28 -9.80 6.78 -34.29
CA ALA A 28 -8.82 5.86 -33.71
C ALA A 28 -8.97 4.41 -34.13
N MET A 29 -10.08 4.04 -34.81
CA MET A 29 -10.29 2.66 -35.27
C MET A 29 -9.55 2.38 -36.57
N PRO A 30 -8.76 1.29 -36.66
CA PRO A 30 -8.14 0.88 -37.92
C PRO A 30 -9.25 0.48 -38.91
N THR A 31 -9.38 1.23 -40.01
CA THR A 31 -10.18 0.81 -41.15
C THR A 31 -9.52 -0.41 -41.80
N GLU A 32 -10.20 -1.53 -41.83
CA GLU A 32 -9.77 -2.71 -42.58
C GLU A 32 -9.54 -2.33 -44.05
N GLY A 33 -8.27 -2.20 -44.43
CA GLY A 33 -7.92 -2.03 -45.87
C GLY A 33 -6.83 -1.01 -46.22
N SER A 34 -6.37 -0.17 -45.31
CA SER A 34 -5.29 0.77 -45.59
C SER A 34 -3.96 0.30 -45.00
N GLY A 35 -3.04 -0.16 -45.87
CA GLY A 35 -1.67 -0.58 -45.53
C GLY A 35 -0.76 0.61 -45.16
N GLN A 36 -1.25 1.60 -44.43
CA GLN A 36 -0.46 2.64 -43.83
C GLN A 36 -0.20 2.29 -42.39
N ALA A 37 1.09 2.19 -42.04
CA ALA A 37 1.52 2.03 -40.65
C ALA A 37 0.87 3.13 -39.80
N ALA A 38 0.02 2.74 -38.86
CA ALA A 38 -0.52 3.64 -37.85
C ALA A 38 0.64 4.38 -37.20
N ALA A 39 0.51 5.69 -37.03
CA ALA A 39 1.47 6.48 -36.26
C ALA A 39 1.70 5.79 -34.90
N PRO A 40 2.95 5.67 -34.42
CA PRO A 40 3.20 5.00 -33.16
C PRO A 40 2.49 5.78 -32.07
N PHE A 41 1.51 5.12 -31.42
CA PHE A 41 0.92 5.63 -30.17
C PHE A 41 2.04 5.91 -29.17
N PRO A 42 1.95 6.99 -28.37
CA PRO A 42 2.89 7.18 -27.27
C PRO A 42 3.02 5.90 -26.49
N ALA A 43 4.25 5.52 -26.11
CA ALA A 43 4.61 4.22 -25.52
C ALA A 43 3.88 3.93 -24.20
N GLY A 44 2.78 4.14 -23.90
CA GLY A 44 1.90 3.84 -22.78
C GLY A 44 0.44 3.66 -23.22
N LEU A 45 -0.06 4.44 -24.19
CA LEU A 45 -1.46 4.36 -24.61
C LEU A 45 -1.76 3.08 -25.39
N GLY A 46 -0.85 2.58 -26.22
CA GLY A 46 -1.02 1.32 -26.92
C GLY A 46 -1.06 0.12 -25.97
N SER A 47 -0.23 0.12 -24.95
CA SER A 47 -0.23 -0.94 -23.92
C SER A 47 -1.43 -0.84 -22.98
N LEU A 48 -1.95 0.34 -22.73
CA LEU A 48 -3.21 0.55 -21.97
C LEU A 48 -4.40 -0.01 -22.76
N PHE A 49 -4.49 0.30 -24.06
CA PHE A 49 -5.55 -0.22 -24.93
C PHE A 49 -5.51 -1.75 -25.07
N GLU A 50 -4.32 -2.34 -25.23
CA GLU A 50 -4.13 -3.80 -25.23
C GLU A 50 -4.52 -4.42 -23.87
N ALA A 51 -4.18 -3.76 -22.77
CA ALA A 51 -4.54 -4.21 -21.42
C ALA A 51 -6.06 -4.15 -21.18
N MET A 52 -6.75 -3.12 -21.67
CA MET A 52 -8.22 -3.01 -21.59
C MET A 52 -8.95 -4.13 -22.34
N GLN A 53 -8.36 -4.67 -23.40
CA GLN A 53 -8.91 -5.79 -24.15
C GLN A 53 -8.60 -7.17 -23.51
N THR A 54 -7.70 -7.20 -22.53
CA THR A 54 -7.28 -8.44 -21.90
C THR A 54 -8.06 -8.65 -20.60
N PRO A 55 -8.74 -9.79 -20.41
CA PRO A 55 -9.44 -10.07 -19.14
C PRO A 55 -8.46 -10.04 -17.97
N THR A 56 -8.70 -9.17 -17.00
CA THR A 56 -7.97 -9.11 -15.73
C THR A 56 -8.82 -9.71 -14.62
N THR A 57 -8.19 -10.50 -13.75
CA THR A 57 -8.90 -11.20 -12.65
C THR A 57 -8.87 -10.44 -11.33
N GLY A 58 -8.22 -9.26 -11.27
CA GLY A 58 -8.02 -8.48 -10.05
C GLY A 58 -8.19 -6.97 -10.25
N PRO A 59 -8.06 -6.19 -9.18
CA PRO A 59 -8.20 -4.73 -9.22
C PRO A 59 -7.00 -4.02 -9.87
N VAL A 60 -5.90 -4.74 -10.14
CA VAL A 60 -4.66 -4.22 -10.75
C VAL A 60 -4.18 -5.16 -11.85
N ASP A 61 -3.82 -4.64 -13.02
CA ASP A 61 -3.11 -5.41 -14.06
C ASP A 61 -1.61 -5.48 -13.75
N TRP A 62 -1.22 -6.52 -13.01
CA TRP A 62 0.17 -6.72 -12.60
C TRP A 62 1.12 -7.06 -13.76
N ARG A 63 0.62 -7.51 -14.90
CA ARG A 63 1.45 -7.73 -16.09
C ARG A 63 1.87 -6.40 -16.70
N LEU A 64 0.91 -5.47 -16.80
CA LEU A 64 1.19 -4.11 -17.24
C LEU A 64 2.12 -3.41 -16.25
N ALA A 65 1.84 -3.54 -14.94
CA ALA A 65 2.71 -2.98 -13.89
C ALA A 65 4.16 -3.48 -14.01
N GLN A 66 4.36 -4.79 -14.25
CA GLN A 66 5.69 -5.36 -14.42
C GLN A 66 6.41 -4.81 -15.66
N LYS A 67 5.71 -4.69 -16.78
CA LYS A 67 6.28 -4.14 -18.03
C LYS A 67 6.72 -2.69 -17.84
N VAL A 68 5.85 -1.86 -17.27
CA VAL A 68 6.11 -0.44 -17.04
C VAL A 68 7.22 -0.23 -16.00
N ALA A 69 7.18 -0.97 -14.89
CA ALA A 69 8.24 -0.89 -13.87
C ALA A 69 9.61 -1.26 -14.42
N ALA A 70 9.67 -2.31 -15.25
CA ALA A 70 10.92 -2.71 -15.90
C ALA A 70 11.44 -1.64 -16.85
N GLU A 71 10.58 -1.02 -17.66
CA GLU A 71 10.93 0.05 -18.58
C GLU A 71 11.49 1.27 -17.85
N VAL A 72 10.75 1.77 -16.84
CA VAL A 72 11.15 2.94 -16.05
C VAL A 72 12.41 2.67 -15.21
N ALA A 73 12.50 1.50 -14.57
CA ALA A 73 13.67 1.14 -13.75
C ALA A 73 14.95 0.97 -14.58
N THR A 74 14.83 0.60 -15.87
CA THR A 74 15.97 0.37 -16.74
C THR A 74 16.58 1.70 -17.24
N GLU A 75 15.86 2.79 -17.17
CA GLU A 75 16.37 4.10 -17.55
C GLU A 75 17.60 4.47 -16.70
N GLY A 76 18.77 4.57 -17.34
CA GLY A 76 20.05 4.82 -16.67
C GLY A 76 20.55 3.69 -15.77
N ASP A 77 19.86 2.52 -15.71
CA ASP A 77 20.29 1.39 -14.89
C ASP A 77 21.53 0.71 -15.50
N ARG A 78 22.38 0.23 -14.60
CA ARG A 78 23.46 -0.68 -14.92
C ARG A 78 23.56 -1.79 -13.87
N GLY A 79 23.98 -2.94 -14.26
CA GLY A 79 24.31 -3.98 -13.29
C GLY A 79 25.43 -3.53 -12.34
N PRO A 80 25.44 -4.00 -11.09
CA PRO A 80 26.54 -3.75 -10.17
C PRO A 80 27.85 -4.35 -10.74
N THR A 81 28.96 -3.60 -10.61
CA THR A 81 30.30 -4.07 -10.98
C THR A 81 30.78 -5.14 -10.00
N ASP A 82 31.84 -5.88 -10.35
CA ASP A 82 32.41 -6.91 -9.47
C ASP A 82 32.99 -6.29 -8.18
N ASP A 83 33.52 -5.07 -8.26
CA ASP A 83 34.05 -4.36 -7.10
C ASP A 83 32.94 -3.91 -6.16
N GLU A 84 31.83 -3.38 -6.68
CA GLU A 84 30.66 -3.04 -5.91
C GLU A 84 30.02 -4.28 -5.26
N ARG A 85 29.93 -5.40 -5.99
CA ARG A 85 29.43 -6.67 -5.43
C ARG A 85 30.27 -7.14 -4.25
N ARG A 86 31.60 -7.16 -4.40
CA ARG A 86 32.51 -7.55 -3.32
C ARG A 86 32.35 -6.62 -2.13
N ARG A 87 32.48 -5.30 -2.34
CA ARG A 87 32.41 -4.29 -1.28
C ARG A 87 31.10 -4.38 -0.48
N ILE A 88 29.96 -4.47 -1.15
CA ILE A 88 28.65 -4.54 -0.49
C ILE A 88 28.45 -5.90 0.19
N SER A 89 28.93 -7.00 -0.42
CA SER A 89 28.85 -8.33 0.21
C SER A 89 29.70 -8.40 1.47
N ASP A 90 30.93 -7.83 1.43
CA ASP A 90 31.80 -7.75 2.59
C ASP A 90 31.22 -6.82 3.66
N ALA A 91 30.57 -5.71 3.25
CA ALA A 91 29.87 -4.81 4.14
C ALA A 91 28.69 -5.50 4.85
N PHE A 92 27.89 -6.30 4.16
CA PHE A 92 26.82 -7.09 4.78
C PHE A 92 27.37 -8.14 5.77
N ALA A 93 28.45 -8.85 5.39
CA ALA A 93 29.09 -9.82 6.29
C ALA A 93 29.58 -9.15 7.58
N LEU A 94 30.18 -7.97 7.45
CA LEU A 94 30.65 -7.18 8.59
C LEU A 94 29.49 -6.61 9.41
N ALA A 95 28.43 -6.14 8.75
CA ALA A 95 27.23 -5.62 9.40
C ALA A 95 26.56 -6.70 10.27
N GLU A 96 26.39 -7.91 9.75
CA GLU A 96 25.84 -9.02 10.51
C GLU A 96 26.70 -9.36 11.73
N LEU A 97 28.04 -9.40 11.56
CA LEU A 97 28.97 -9.64 12.66
C LEU A 97 28.87 -8.55 13.75
N TRP A 98 28.75 -7.28 13.36
CA TRP A 98 28.67 -6.20 14.35
C TRP A 98 27.32 -6.17 15.06
N LEU A 99 26.22 -6.48 14.35
CA LEU A 99 24.89 -6.55 14.94
C LEU A 99 24.71 -7.76 15.89
N ASP A 100 25.61 -8.74 15.88
CA ASP A 100 25.64 -9.79 16.89
C ASP A 100 26.07 -9.27 18.28
N ASP A 101 26.73 -8.10 18.34
CA ASP A 101 27.02 -7.38 19.58
C ASP A 101 25.82 -6.53 20.06
N GLY A 102 24.74 -6.39 19.25
CA GLY A 102 23.54 -5.59 19.50
C GLY A 102 22.39 -6.38 20.13
N GLU A 103 21.22 -5.76 20.17
CA GLU A 103 20.04 -6.30 20.84
C GLU A 103 19.13 -7.14 19.92
N LEU A 104 19.31 -7.02 18.60
CA LEU A 104 18.47 -7.71 17.62
C LEU A 104 19.02 -9.10 17.30
N PRO A 105 18.26 -10.19 17.51
CA PRO A 105 18.73 -11.53 17.24
C PRO A 105 19.01 -11.76 15.75
N SER A 106 20.05 -12.53 15.45
CA SER A 106 20.33 -12.96 14.09
C SER A 106 19.22 -13.88 13.59
N PRO A 107 18.72 -13.72 12.35
CA PRO A 107 17.76 -14.64 11.77
C PRO A 107 18.34 -16.06 11.69
N THR A 108 17.62 -17.04 12.22
CA THR A 108 18.05 -18.44 12.28
C THR A 108 17.93 -19.17 10.94
N GLU A 109 17.12 -18.68 10.02
CA GLU A 109 16.94 -19.24 8.69
C GLU A 109 17.29 -18.22 7.62
N GLY A 110 18.06 -18.69 6.62
CA GLY A 110 18.77 -17.87 5.67
C GLY A 110 17.91 -17.07 4.72
N GLY A 111 17.74 -15.81 5.05
CA GLY A 111 17.48 -14.80 4.04
C GLY A 111 18.74 -14.55 3.20
N ARG A 112 18.55 -13.85 2.08
CA ARG A 112 19.65 -13.49 1.18
C ARG A 112 20.07 -12.05 1.41
N LEU A 113 21.37 -11.83 1.47
CA LEU A 113 21.98 -10.51 1.43
C LEU A 113 22.48 -10.30 0.00
N GLU A 114 21.89 -9.38 -0.74
CA GLU A 114 22.09 -9.30 -2.18
C GLU A 114 22.47 -7.90 -2.64
N VAL A 115 23.23 -7.84 -3.72
CA VAL A 115 23.49 -6.60 -4.45
C VAL A 115 22.67 -6.62 -5.72
N ARG A 116 21.80 -5.63 -5.90
CA ARG A 116 20.81 -5.62 -6.98
C ARG A 116 20.99 -4.42 -7.91
N SER A 117 20.51 -4.58 -9.14
CA SER A 117 20.22 -3.49 -10.06
C SER A 117 18.83 -2.92 -9.77
N ARG A 118 18.52 -1.74 -10.32
CA ARG A 118 17.19 -1.12 -10.25
C ARG A 118 16.09 -2.06 -10.78
N HIS A 119 16.36 -2.69 -11.93
CA HIS A 119 15.43 -3.64 -12.54
C HIS A 119 15.13 -4.85 -11.62
N GLN A 120 16.16 -5.43 -11.00
CA GLN A 120 15.99 -6.57 -10.09
C GLN A 120 15.23 -6.19 -8.83
N TRP A 121 15.49 -4.98 -8.30
CA TRP A 121 14.75 -4.46 -7.15
C TRP A 121 13.27 -4.23 -7.51
N ALA A 122 12.98 -3.58 -8.64
CA ALA A 122 11.62 -3.30 -9.10
C ALA A 122 10.79 -4.59 -9.24
N ALA A 123 11.38 -5.66 -9.78
CA ALA A 123 10.71 -6.95 -9.92
C ALA A 123 10.29 -7.55 -8.57
N SER A 124 11.11 -7.42 -7.52
CA SER A 124 10.76 -7.90 -6.17
C SER A 124 9.79 -6.97 -5.46
N ALA A 125 9.96 -5.65 -5.62
CA ALA A 125 9.11 -4.65 -4.99
C ALA A 125 7.66 -4.73 -5.48
N LEU A 126 7.42 -5.01 -6.76
CA LEU A 126 6.07 -5.25 -7.30
C LEU A 126 5.34 -6.38 -6.56
N VAL A 127 6.06 -7.46 -6.22
CA VAL A 127 5.47 -8.58 -5.49
C VAL A 127 5.18 -8.20 -4.05
N ALA A 128 6.14 -7.56 -3.38
CA ALA A 128 6.04 -7.19 -1.97
C ALA A 128 5.00 -6.07 -1.72
N LEU A 129 4.85 -5.12 -2.65
CA LEU A 129 3.88 -4.04 -2.53
C LEU A 129 2.45 -4.42 -2.95
N ARG A 130 2.28 -5.59 -3.57
CA ARG A 130 0.95 -6.07 -3.99
C ARG A 130 -0.09 -6.05 -2.87
N PRO A 131 0.16 -6.61 -1.66
CA PRO A 131 -0.80 -6.59 -0.56
C PRO A 131 -1.17 -5.20 -0.08
N LEU A 132 -0.35 -4.19 -0.38
CA LEU A 132 -0.60 -2.79 -0.01
C LEU A 132 -1.44 -2.06 -1.06
N VAL A 133 -1.20 -2.37 -2.34
CA VAL A 133 -1.85 -1.69 -3.48
C VAL A 133 -3.23 -2.27 -3.78
N GLU A 134 -3.39 -3.60 -3.72
CA GLU A 134 -4.65 -4.25 -4.09
C GLU A 134 -5.87 -3.78 -3.27
N PRO A 135 -5.80 -3.67 -1.92
CA PRO A 135 -6.94 -3.21 -1.13
C PRO A 135 -7.37 -1.78 -1.50
N VAL A 136 -6.41 -0.89 -1.75
CA VAL A 136 -6.67 0.50 -2.13
C VAL A 136 -7.28 0.58 -3.53
N ALA A 137 -6.73 -0.14 -4.49
CA ALA A 137 -7.26 -0.21 -5.86
C ALA A 137 -8.69 -0.79 -5.86
N GLN A 138 -8.94 -1.85 -5.09
CA GLN A 138 -10.26 -2.47 -4.96
C GLN A 138 -11.27 -1.50 -4.34
N ALA A 139 -10.92 -0.80 -3.27
CA ALA A 139 -11.78 0.17 -2.63
C ALA A 139 -12.09 1.35 -3.57
N SER A 140 -11.11 1.82 -4.33
CA SER A 140 -11.29 2.90 -5.32
C SER A 140 -12.23 2.49 -6.44
N VAL A 141 -12.09 1.27 -6.98
CA VAL A 141 -13.00 0.73 -8.02
C VAL A 141 -14.41 0.57 -7.48
N ALA A 142 -14.58 0.06 -6.25
CA ALA A 142 -15.88 -0.10 -5.62
C ALA A 142 -16.58 1.26 -5.42
N ALA A 143 -15.86 2.25 -4.92
CA ALA A 143 -16.38 3.59 -4.71
C ALA A 143 -16.77 4.30 -6.02
N LEU A 144 -15.97 4.15 -7.08
CA LEU A 144 -16.31 4.66 -8.43
C LEU A 144 -17.51 3.95 -9.04
N SER A 145 -17.64 2.63 -8.84
CA SER A 145 -18.78 1.86 -9.33
C SER A 145 -20.07 2.27 -8.61
N GLU A 146 -20.01 2.47 -7.30
CA GLU A 146 -21.14 2.95 -6.50
C GLU A 146 -21.62 4.33 -6.97
N LEU A 147 -20.66 5.25 -7.18
CA LEU A 147 -20.96 6.58 -7.69
C LEU A 147 -21.61 6.54 -9.07
N ALA A 148 -21.05 5.76 -9.98
CA ALA A 148 -21.60 5.58 -11.32
C ALA A 148 -23.03 4.98 -11.25
N SER A 149 -23.26 3.99 -10.39
CA SER A 149 -24.59 3.40 -10.19
C SER A 149 -25.60 4.44 -9.70
N GLN A 150 -25.22 5.28 -8.73
CA GLN A 150 -26.08 6.36 -8.21
C GLN A 150 -26.45 7.39 -9.28
N GLN A 151 -25.54 7.73 -10.21
CA GLN A 151 -25.83 8.62 -11.34
C GLN A 151 -26.82 8.00 -12.34
N PHE A 152 -26.78 6.68 -12.51
CA PHE A 152 -27.67 5.96 -13.44
C PHE A 152 -28.96 5.47 -12.79
N GLU A 153 -29.08 5.39 -11.47
CA GLU A 153 -30.33 5.02 -10.76
C GLU A 153 -31.49 5.99 -11.00
N GLY A 154 -31.21 7.23 -11.40
CA GLY A 154 -32.21 8.23 -11.76
C GLY A 154 -32.76 8.10 -13.19
N MET A 155 -32.18 7.28 -14.04
CA MET A 155 -32.61 7.09 -15.44
C MET A 155 -33.44 5.80 -15.57
N ASP A 156 -34.68 5.93 -16.04
CA ASP A 156 -35.53 4.79 -16.33
C ASP A 156 -34.91 3.94 -17.47
N GLU A 157 -35.10 2.60 -17.46
CA GLU A 157 -34.60 1.68 -18.49
C GLU A 157 -35.06 2.11 -19.90
N HIS A 158 -36.25 2.73 -19.96
CA HIS A 158 -36.82 3.29 -21.18
C HIS A 158 -36.06 4.54 -21.67
N GLU A 159 -35.61 5.41 -20.76
CA GLU A 159 -34.84 6.59 -21.10
C GLU A 159 -33.41 6.21 -21.56
N ARG A 160 -32.81 5.20 -20.94
CA ARG A 160 -31.51 4.64 -21.33
C ARG A 160 -31.54 4.01 -22.71
N THR A 161 -32.59 3.21 -22.99
CA THR A 161 -32.80 2.57 -24.29
C THR A 161 -33.14 3.60 -25.37
N ALA A 162 -33.95 4.60 -25.04
CA ALA A 162 -34.30 5.67 -25.97
C ALA A 162 -33.10 6.53 -26.38
N GLN A 163 -32.12 6.70 -25.51
CA GLN A 163 -30.89 7.42 -25.81
C GLN A 163 -29.98 6.63 -26.76
N ILE A 164 -29.96 5.29 -26.63
CA ILE A 164 -29.25 4.39 -27.55
C ILE A 164 -29.98 4.32 -28.92
N ASP A 165 -31.28 4.20 -28.90
CA ASP A 165 -32.11 4.18 -30.10
C ASP A 165 -32.04 5.50 -30.88
N HIS A 166 -31.94 6.62 -30.16
CA HIS A 166 -31.76 7.94 -30.77
C HIS A 166 -30.40 8.08 -31.49
N LEU A 167 -29.33 7.50 -30.95
CA LEU A 167 -28.04 7.43 -31.64
C LEU A 167 -28.11 6.59 -32.93
N THR A 168 -28.89 5.53 -32.91
CA THR A 168 -29.14 4.66 -34.07
C THR A 168 -30.04 5.35 -35.11
N GLU A 169 -31.03 6.11 -34.66
CA GLU A 169 -31.94 6.91 -35.53
C GLU A 169 -31.20 8.06 -36.23
N LEU A 170 -30.12 8.60 -35.62
CA LEU A 170 -29.25 9.60 -36.23
C LEU A 170 -28.34 9.04 -37.34
N GLY A 171 -28.47 7.75 -37.68
CA GLY A 171 -27.72 7.09 -38.77
C GLY A 171 -26.25 6.81 -38.43
N ILE A 172 -25.91 6.85 -37.16
CA ILE A 172 -24.58 6.48 -36.68
C ILE A 172 -24.52 4.95 -36.70
N GLU A 173 -23.76 4.36 -37.62
CA GLU A 173 -23.41 2.93 -37.55
C GLU A 173 -22.55 2.71 -36.29
N VAL A 174 -23.19 2.36 -35.18
CA VAL A 174 -22.50 2.03 -33.92
C VAL A 174 -21.78 0.69 -34.15
N PRO A 175 -20.45 0.64 -34.08
CA PRO A 175 -19.72 -0.62 -34.21
C PRO A 175 -20.25 -1.66 -33.18
N PRO A 176 -20.28 -2.96 -33.54
CA PRO A 176 -20.85 -3.98 -32.66
C PRO A 176 -20.26 -3.98 -31.23
N GLN A 177 -18.98 -3.63 -31.11
CA GLN A 177 -18.30 -3.52 -29.80
C GLN A 177 -18.82 -2.35 -28.96
N VAL A 178 -19.13 -1.21 -29.61
CA VAL A 178 -19.71 -0.02 -28.95
C VAL A 178 -21.18 -0.28 -28.60
N ALA A 179 -21.93 -0.99 -29.46
CA ALA A 179 -23.30 -1.39 -29.18
C ALA A 179 -23.37 -2.35 -28.00
N GLU A 180 -22.43 -3.31 -27.87
CA GLU A 180 -22.33 -4.20 -26.73
C GLU A 180 -21.95 -3.43 -25.45
N LEU A 181 -21.04 -2.45 -25.54
CA LEU A 181 -20.67 -1.56 -24.44
C LEU A 181 -21.87 -0.75 -23.95
N LEU A 182 -22.63 -0.14 -24.87
CA LEU A 182 -23.85 0.62 -24.56
C LEU A 182 -24.94 -0.28 -23.99
N ALA A 183 -25.12 -1.49 -24.49
CA ALA A 183 -26.08 -2.47 -23.95
C ALA A 183 -25.72 -2.89 -22.51
N ARG A 184 -24.45 -3.07 -22.20
CA ARG A 184 -23.97 -3.32 -20.83
C ARG A 184 -24.14 -2.12 -19.91
N LEU A 185 -23.89 -0.90 -20.40
CA LEU A 185 -24.22 0.35 -19.69
C LEU A 185 -25.72 0.44 -19.38
N ALA A 186 -26.58 0.08 -20.35
CA ALA A 186 -28.03 0.08 -20.19
C ALA A 186 -28.53 -0.99 -19.21
N SER A 187 -27.83 -2.14 -19.10
CA SER A 187 -28.16 -3.19 -18.12
C SER A 187 -27.80 -2.84 -16.68
N GLY A 188 -27.13 -1.70 -16.45
CA GLY A 188 -26.75 -1.24 -15.11
C GLY A 188 -25.46 -1.87 -14.56
N ASP A 189 -24.77 -2.69 -15.36
CA ASP A 189 -23.51 -3.34 -14.96
C ASP A 189 -22.28 -2.48 -15.29
N VAL A 190 -22.32 -1.23 -14.80
CA VAL A 190 -21.26 -0.23 -15.02
C VAL A 190 -19.95 -0.69 -14.39
N GLY A 191 -20.03 -1.43 -13.27
CA GLY A 191 -18.84 -1.94 -12.55
C GLY A 191 -17.99 -2.88 -13.38
N ASP A 192 -18.62 -3.81 -14.10
CA ASP A 192 -17.91 -4.78 -14.94
C ASP A 192 -17.26 -4.15 -16.17
N LEU A 193 -17.80 -3.04 -16.65
CA LEU A 193 -17.22 -2.26 -17.74
C LEU A 193 -16.01 -1.43 -17.30
N LEU A 194 -16.08 -0.84 -16.13
CA LEU A 194 -14.99 0.00 -15.59
C LEU A 194 -13.82 -0.84 -15.07
N ARG A 195 -14.05 -2.09 -14.68
CA ARG A 195 -13.04 -2.94 -14.03
C ARG A 195 -11.78 -3.14 -14.87
N PRO A 196 -11.82 -3.52 -16.17
CA PRO A 196 -10.60 -3.69 -16.98
C PRO A 196 -9.81 -2.38 -17.15
N ALA A 197 -10.50 -1.28 -17.39
CA ALA A 197 -9.88 0.04 -17.55
C ALA A 197 -9.24 0.51 -16.24
N SER A 198 -9.95 0.36 -15.13
CA SER A 198 -9.44 0.70 -13.80
C SER A 198 -8.25 -0.18 -13.41
N ALA A 199 -8.31 -1.48 -13.69
CA ALA A 199 -7.21 -2.40 -13.41
C ALA A 199 -5.96 -2.08 -14.26
N ALA A 200 -6.14 -1.70 -15.53
CA ALA A 200 -5.05 -1.29 -16.41
C ALA A 200 -4.43 0.03 -15.94
N LEU A 201 -5.26 1.01 -15.54
CA LEU A 201 -4.78 2.29 -14.99
C LEU A 201 -4.01 2.06 -13.68
N ALA A 202 -4.55 1.28 -12.76
CA ALA A 202 -3.88 0.93 -11.52
C ALA A 202 -2.56 0.18 -11.77
N GLY A 203 -2.53 -0.71 -12.76
CA GLY A 203 -1.32 -1.40 -13.20
C GLY A 203 -0.26 -0.45 -13.76
N LEU A 204 -0.67 0.50 -14.61
CA LEU A 204 0.21 1.54 -15.13
C LEU A 204 0.81 2.40 -14.00
N GLN A 205 -0.03 2.87 -13.09
CA GLN A 205 0.39 3.68 -11.94
C GLN A 205 1.33 2.89 -11.02
N ALA A 206 0.99 1.66 -10.65
CA ALA A 206 1.85 0.82 -9.82
C ALA A 206 3.21 0.56 -10.48
N GLY A 207 3.24 0.33 -11.80
CA GLY A 207 4.47 0.17 -12.56
C GLY A 207 5.34 1.42 -12.55
N GLN A 208 4.75 2.59 -12.77
CA GLN A 208 5.46 3.87 -12.72
C GLN A 208 6.03 4.16 -11.33
N VAL A 209 5.21 3.98 -10.29
CA VAL A 209 5.63 4.14 -8.89
C VAL A 209 6.85 3.28 -8.59
N VAL A 210 6.76 1.98 -8.84
CA VAL A 210 7.85 1.05 -8.53
C VAL A 210 9.09 1.32 -9.37
N GLY A 211 8.94 1.67 -10.64
CA GLY A 211 10.05 2.08 -11.50
C GLY A 211 10.78 3.32 -10.98
N ARG A 212 10.04 4.35 -10.57
CA ARG A 212 10.62 5.57 -9.98
C ARG A 212 11.24 5.33 -8.61
N LEU A 213 10.61 4.51 -7.76
CA LEU A 213 11.21 4.10 -6.50
C LEU A 213 12.55 3.37 -6.73
N ALA A 214 12.62 2.48 -7.71
CA ALA A 214 13.86 1.78 -8.04
C ALA A 214 15.03 2.71 -8.39
N GLN A 215 14.76 3.90 -8.94
CA GLN A 215 15.76 4.93 -9.22
C GLN A 215 16.23 5.68 -7.96
N GLN A 216 15.50 5.55 -6.84
CA GLN A 216 15.72 6.35 -5.63
C GLN A 216 16.13 5.52 -4.41
N MET A 217 15.66 4.29 -4.28
CA MET A 217 15.92 3.48 -3.10
C MET A 217 17.37 3.01 -3.01
N PHE A 218 17.92 2.96 -1.81
CA PHE A 218 19.21 2.32 -1.55
C PHE A 218 19.07 0.83 -1.36
N GLY A 219 17.96 0.40 -0.73
CA GLY A 219 17.77 -0.98 -0.36
C GLY A 219 16.32 -1.42 -0.24
N GLN A 220 16.10 -2.40 0.60
CA GLN A 220 14.80 -3.03 0.78
C GLN A 220 13.89 -2.27 1.75
N TYR A 221 14.48 -1.57 2.73
CA TYR A 221 13.75 -1.01 3.87
C TYR A 221 13.70 0.52 3.89
N ASP A 222 14.10 1.20 2.81
CA ASP A 222 14.11 2.67 2.74
C ASP A 222 12.74 3.32 2.95
N LEU A 223 11.67 2.61 2.62
CA LEU A 223 10.28 3.05 2.86
C LEU A 223 9.82 2.77 4.31
N GLY A 224 10.67 2.19 5.16
CA GLY A 224 10.30 1.70 6.50
C GLY A 224 9.43 0.44 6.48
N ILE A 225 9.12 -0.09 5.31
CA ILE A 225 8.41 -1.35 5.07
C ILE A 225 9.22 -2.22 4.11
N PRO A 226 9.13 -3.57 4.22
CA PRO A 226 9.89 -4.44 3.33
C PRO A 226 9.38 -4.38 1.89
N THR A 227 10.29 -4.17 0.94
CA THR A 227 10.03 -4.22 -0.51
C THR A 227 10.52 -5.51 -1.16
N ALA A 228 10.79 -6.52 -0.35
CA ALA A 228 11.08 -7.90 -0.72
C ALA A 228 10.66 -8.81 0.46
N PRO A 229 10.61 -10.14 0.30
CA PRO A 229 10.24 -11.03 1.40
C PRO A 229 11.06 -10.79 2.66
N VAL A 230 10.41 -10.80 3.82
CA VAL A 230 11.06 -10.66 5.12
C VAL A 230 12.17 -11.71 5.29
N GLY A 231 13.27 -11.31 5.92
CA GLY A 231 14.47 -12.14 6.03
C GLY A 231 15.53 -11.88 4.94
N HIS A 232 15.17 -11.17 3.87
CA HIS A 232 16.13 -10.68 2.87
C HIS A 232 16.60 -9.26 3.24
N ALA A 233 17.75 -8.87 2.70
CA ALA A 233 18.19 -7.48 2.60
C ALA A 233 18.97 -7.29 1.31
N ASN A 234 18.89 -6.10 0.73
CA ASN A 234 19.62 -5.81 -0.50
C ASN A 234 20.04 -4.35 -0.56
N LEU A 235 21.07 -4.07 -1.37
CA LEU A 235 21.47 -2.71 -1.72
C LEU A 235 21.59 -2.55 -3.23
N LEU A 236 21.18 -1.38 -3.72
CA LEU A 236 21.26 -0.96 -5.11
C LEU A 236 22.56 -0.18 -5.31
N ALA A 237 23.60 -0.86 -5.79
CA ALA A 237 24.94 -0.31 -5.92
C ALA A 237 25.00 0.99 -6.71
N ILE A 238 24.21 1.10 -7.80
CA ILE A 238 24.18 2.29 -8.65
C ILE A 238 23.63 3.51 -7.88
N ASN A 239 22.55 3.35 -7.12
CA ASN A 239 21.93 4.45 -6.37
C ASN A 239 22.86 4.92 -5.24
N VAL A 240 23.54 3.99 -4.58
CA VAL A 240 24.55 4.31 -3.58
C VAL A 240 25.67 5.14 -4.20
N ALA A 241 26.22 4.69 -5.33
CA ALA A 241 27.28 5.39 -6.02
C ALA A 241 26.85 6.81 -6.46
N GLU A 242 25.67 6.95 -7.08
CA GLU A 242 25.17 8.24 -7.57
C GLU A 242 24.92 9.25 -6.44
N VAL A 243 24.34 8.80 -5.33
CA VAL A 243 23.98 9.71 -4.23
C VAL A 243 25.21 10.16 -3.44
N PHE A 244 26.19 9.29 -3.23
CA PHE A 244 27.36 9.64 -2.45
C PHE A 244 28.53 10.19 -3.27
N ASP A 245 28.37 10.29 -4.61
CA ASP A 245 29.35 10.94 -5.46
C ASP A 245 29.59 12.40 -5.04
N GLY A 246 30.84 12.82 -5.05
CA GLY A 246 31.25 14.19 -4.71
C GLY A 246 31.26 14.56 -3.23
N TYR A 247 30.80 13.70 -2.30
CA TYR A 247 30.85 14.00 -0.86
C TYR A 247 32.24 13.73 -0.23
N GLY A 248 33.17 13.09 -0.95
CA GLY A 248 34.48 12.75 -0.44
C GLY A 248 34.44 11.81 0.78
N LEU A 249 33.51 10.87 0.77
CA LEU A 249 33.35 9.80 1.76
C LEU A 249 34.02 8.53 1.24
N ASP A 250 34.45 7.67 2.14
CA ASP A 250 34.97 6.35 1.78
C ASP A 250 33.80 5.43 1.40
N ASP A 251 33.85 4.89 0.19
CA ASP A 251 32.79 4.02 -0.34
C ASP A 251 32.56 2.76 0.51
N THR A 252 33.60 2.29 1.20
CA THR A 252 33.49 1.12 2.08
C THR A 252 32.75 1.46 3.35
N GLU A 253 33.03 2.63 3.95
CA GLU A 253 32.29 3.10 5.12
C GLU A 253 30.83 3.37 4.79
N VAL A 254 30.54 3.96 3.63
CA VAL A 254 29.18 4.16 3.14
C VAL A 254 28.44 2.82 3.00
N ALA A 255 29.08 1.84 2.34
CA ALA A 255 28.49 0.52 2.16
C ALA A 255 28.22 -0.17 3.51
N ILE A 256 29.11 -0.05 4.50
CA ILE A 256 28.95 -0.63 5.84
C ILE A 256 27.76 0.01 6.56
N VAL A 257 27.64 1.35 6.55
CA VAL A 257 26.52 2.05 7.23
C VAL A 257 25.19 1.65 6.63
N LEU A 258 25.08 1.60 5.28
CA LEU A 258 23.86 1.18 4.61
C LEU A 258 23.56 -0.29 4.85
N ALA A 259 24.56 -1.17 4.81
CA ALA A 259 24.40 -2.59 5.11
C ALA A 259 23.96 -2.82 6.56
N LEU A 260 24.49 -2.06 7.52
CA LEU A 260 24.04 -2.09 8.92
C LEU A 260 22.57 -1.72 9.05
N ASN A 261 22.15 -0.63 8.41
CA ASN A 261 20.76 -0.19 8.45
C ASN A 261 19.81 -1.23 7.85
N GLU A 262 20.16 -1.80 6.69
CA GLU A 262 19.37 -2.86 6.05
C GLU A 262 19.32 -4.14 6.88
N ALA A 263 20.46 -4.56 7.45
CA ALA A 263 20.55 -5.75 8.29
C ALA A 263 19.81 -5.56 9.62
N ALA A 264 19.85 -4.37 10.22
CA ALA A 264 19.07 -4.07 11.44
C ALA A 264 17.57 -4.17 11.20
N HIS A 265 17.06 -3.57 10.11
CA HIS A 265 15.66 -3.71 9.72
C HIS A 265 15.30 -5.17 9.44
N ARG A 266 16.13 -5.91 8.71
CA ARG A 266 15.96 -7.34 8.45
C ARG A 266 15.79 -8.14 9.74
N ARG A 267 16.69 -7.92 10.72
CA ARG A 267 16.63 -8.58 12.03
C ARG A 267 15.35 -8.21 12.78
N LEU A 268 14.98 -6.92 12.75
CA LEU A 268 13.79 -6.42 13.43
C LEU A 268 12.50 -7.05 12.87
N TYR A 269 12.31 -7.00 11.55
CA TYR A 269 11.14 -7.63 10.91
C TYR A 269 11.10 -9.15 11.08
N HIS A 270 12.27 -9.80 11.13
CA HIS A 270 12.34 -11.24 11.39
C HIS A 270 11.98 -11.57 12.85
N ALA A 271 12.48 -10.81 13.81
CA ALA A 271 12.21 -11.02 15.24
C ALA A 271 10.75 -10.74 15.60
N LEU A 272 10.11 -9.81 14.91
CA LEU A 272 8.74 -9.36 15.16
C LEU A 272 7.80 -9.88 14.08
N GLY A 273 7.54 -11.20 14.07
CA GLY A 273 6.70 -11.83 13.04
C GLY A 273 5.28 -11.27 12.90
N TRP A 274 4.82 -10.46 13.88
CA TRP A 274 3.54 -9.75 13.83
C TRP A 274 3.60 -8.41 13.09
N LEU A 275 4.80 -7.84 12.88
CA LEU A 275 4.97 -6.46 12.40
C LEU A 275 4.47 -6.27 10.97
N GLU A 276 4.90 -7.12 10.02
CA GLU A 276 4.45 -7.05 8.62
C GLU A 276 2.94 -7.27 8.49
N PRO A 277 2.32 -8.31 9.09
CA PRO A 277 0.86 -8.45 9.10
C PRO A 277 0.12 -7.25 9.72
N HIS A 278 0.70 -6.62 10.74
CA HIS A 278 0.10 -5.45 11.36
C HIS A 278 0.09 -4.23 10.42
N VAL A 279 1.19 -3.98 9.71
CA VAL A 279 1.27 -2.94 8.68
C VAL A 279 0.24 -3.18 7.58
N HIS A 280 0.13 -4.41 7.06
CA HIS A 280 -0.86 -4.78 6.05
C HIS A 280 -2.29 -4.50 6.55
N ARG A 281 -2.62 -4.93 7.78
CA ARG A 281 -3.94 -4.69 8.37
C ARG A 281 -4.27 -3.20 8.51
N LEU A 282 -3.31 -2.36 8.87
CA LEU A 282 -3.52 -0.90 8.94
C LEU A 282 -3.82 -0.31 7.56
N ILE A 283 -3.18 -0.80 6.51
CA ILE A 283 -3.44 -0.35 5.14
C ILE A 283 -4.81 -0.83 4.65
N GLU A 284 -5.21 -2.07 4.96
CA GLU A 284 -6.56 -2.57 4.69
C GLU A 284 -7.63 -1.76 5.43
N GLU A 285 -7.40 -1.43 6.70
CA GLU A 285 -8.29 -0.58 7.51
C GLU A 285 -8.40 0.84 6.92
N PHE A 286 -7.29 1.40 6.44
CA PHE A 286 -7.28 2.67 5.72
C PHE A 286 -8.08 2.58 4.40
N ALA A 287 -7.85 1.55 3.60
CA ALA A 287 -8.52 1.33 2.32
C ALA A 287 -10.03 1.16 2.48
N ALA A 288 -10.49 0.45 3.52
CA ALA A 288 -11.91 0.29 3.82
C ALA A 288 -12.64 1.61 4.13
N GLY A 289 -11.90 2.65 4.50
CA GLY A 289 -12.43 4.00 4.73
C GLY A 289 -12.46 4.89 3.49
N VAL A 290 -12.08 4.40 2.31
CA VAL A 290 -12.08 5.20 1.07
C VAL A 290 -13.52 5.53 0.69
N GLN A 291 -13.82 6.82 0.62
CA GLN A 291 -15.08 7.37 0.14
C GLN A 291 -14.79 8.29 -1.05
N VAL A 292 -15.53 8.12 -2.11
CA VAL A 292 -15.41 8.95 -3.30
C VAL A 292 -16.52 9.99 -3.29
N ASP A 293 -16.14 11.25 -3.27
CA ASP A 293 -17.05 12.39 -3.38
C ASP A 293 -17.29 12.71 -4.85
N ALA A 294 -18.56 12.59 -5.28
CA ALA A 294 -19.00 12.82 -6.65
C ALA A 294 -18.67 14.24 -7.15
N GLU A 295 -19.00 15.25 -6.35
CA GLU A 295 -18.80 16.66 -6.72
C GLU A 295 -17.31 16.95 -6.92
N ARG A 296 -16.47 16.30 -6.13
CA ARG A 296 -15.03 16.47 -6.18
C ARG A 296 -14.41 15.76 -7.40
N LEU A 297 -14.93 14.57 -7.76
CA LEU A 297 -14.53 13.89 -9.00
C LEU A 297 -14.95 14.66 -10.25
N GLU A 298 -16.17 15.19 -10.29
CA GLU A 298 -16.61 16.05 -11.40
C GLU A 298 -15.78 17.33 -11.48
N GLY A 299 -15.41 17.91 -10.35
CA GLY A 299 -14.52 19.06 -10.27
C GLY A 299 -13.16 18.74 -10.88
N LEU A 300 -12.57 17.58 -10.49
CA LEU A 300 -11.31 17.10 -11.03
C LEU A 300 -11.39 16.81 -12.53
N ALA A 301 -12.42 16.10 -12.97
CA ALA A 301 -12.61 15.79 -14.38
C ALA A 301 -12.68 17.08 -15.21
N ARG A 302 -13.42 18.08 -14.73
CA ARG A 302 -13.49 19.41 -15.37
C ARG A 302 -12.13 20.12 -15.38
N GLU A 303 -11.39 20.09 -14.27
CA GLU A 303 -10.06 20.73 -14.16
C GLU A 303 -9.03 20.03 -15.04
N VAL A 304 -9.03 18.70 -15.07
CA VAL A 304 -8.07 17.88 -15.84
C VAL A 304 -8.34 17.99 -17.33
N LEU A 305 -9.61 18.05 -17.74
CA LEU A 305 -10.03 18.02 -19.15
C LEU A 305 -10.28 19.42 -19.74
N ALA A 306 -10.42 20.46 -18.93
CA ALA A 306 -10.85 21.80 -19.37
C ALA A 306 -9.95 22.44 -20.43
N ASP A 307 -8.66 22.09 -20.46
CA ASP A 307 -7.66 22.68 -21.35
C ASP A 307 -6.89 21.62 -22.17
N VAL A 308 -7.44 20.40 -22.30
CA VAL A 308 -6.77 19.31 -23.02
C VAL A 308 -7.32 19.20 -24.41
N ASP A 309 -6.46 19.44 -25.39
CA ASP A 309 -6.74 19.05 -26.77
C ASP A 309 -6.57 17.53 -26.88
N PRO A 310 -7.64 16.77 -27.19
CA PRO A 310 -7.57 15.31 -27.32
C PRO A 310 -6.61 14.83 -28.41
N GLU A 311 -6.29 15.67 -29.39
CA GLU A 311 -5.34 15.36 -30.45
C GLU A 311 -3.87 15.61 -30.04
N ASP A 312 -3.64 16.33 -28.95
CA ASP A 312 -2.30 16.62 -28.42
C ASP A 312 -1.89 15.59 -27.37
N ALA A 313 -1.08 14.61 -27.79
CA ALA A 313 -0.59 13.53 -26.92
C ALA A 313 0.22 14.03 -25.70
N ASP A 314 0.87 15.20 -25.80
CA ASP A 314 1.62 15.79 -24.70
C ASP A 314 0.68 16.43 -23.67
N GLN A 315 -0.38 17.09 -24.11
CA GLN A 315 -1.41 17.62 -23.21
C GLN A 315 -2.17 16.51 -22.52
N LEU A 316 -2.52 15.42 -23.23
CA LEU A 316 -3.17 14.26 -22.65
C LEU A 316 -2.28 13.58 -21.60
N ARG A 317 -0.99 13.42 -21.89
CA ARG A 317 -0.03 12.88 -20.91
C ARG A 317 0.05 13.76 -19.66
N ASN A 318 0.18 15.07 -19.82
CA ASN A 318 0.21 16.03 -18.71
C ASN A 318 -1.10 16.02 -17.91
N ALA A 319 -2.24 15.82 -18.57
CA ALA A 319 -3.54 15.66 -17.90
C ALA A 319 -3.61 14.37 -17.07
N MET A 320 -3.10 13.26 -17.62
CA MET A 320 -2.99 11.99 -16.88
C MET A 320 -2.02 12.09 -15.71
N GLU A 321 -0.90 12.80 -15.86
CA GLU A 321 0.02 13.08 -14.76
C GLU A 321 -0.65 13.92 -13.66
N ARG A 322 -1.42 14.96 -14.02
CA ARG A 322 -2.20 15.72 -13.03
C ARG A 322 -3.24 14.87 -12.33
N ALA A 323 -3.96 14.02 -13.08
CA ALA A 323 -4.92 13.09 -12.49
C ALA A 323 -4.26 12.08 -11.53
N ALA A 324 -3.04 11.61 -11.85
CA ALA A 324 -2.28 10.71 -10.98
C ALA A 324 -1.82 11.38 -9.68
N HIS A 325 -1.71 12.70 -9.63
CA HIS A 325 -1.38 13.46 -8.42
C HIS A 325 -2.62 13.83 -7.58
N PHE A 326 -3.82 13.49 -8.06
CA PHE A 326 -5.03 13.76 -7.29
C PHE A 326 -5.07 12.89 -6.03
N ARG A 327 -5.21 13.53 -4.88
CA ARG A 327 -5.33 12.86 -3.59
C ARG A 327 -6.71 13.12 -3.01
N LEU A 328 -7.41 12.04 -2.69
CA LEU A 328 -8.58 12.13 -1.82
C LEU A 328 -8.10 12.58 -0.43
N GLN A 329 -8.79 13.54 0.16
CA GLN A 329 -8.48 13.89 1.55
C GLN A 329 -8.96 12.76 2.45
N PRO A 330 -8.10 12.26 3.34
CA PRO A 330 -8.50 11.20 4.24
C PRO A 330 -9.58 11.69 5.20
N THR A 331 -10.54 10.82 5.50
CA THR A 331 -11.51 11.03 6.55
C THR A 331 -10.81 11.10 7.92
N GLU A 332 -11.50 11.56 8.95
CA GLU A 332 -10.95 11.58 10.33
C GLU A 332 -10.55 10.16 10.79
N ALA A 333 -11.35 9.14 10.43
CA ALA A 333 -11.03 7.75 10.72
C ALA A 333 -9.75 7.30 10.00
N GLN A 334 -9.64 7.59 8.71
CA GLN A 334 -8.43 7.29 7.94
C GLN A 334 -7.20 8.04 8.45
N SER A 335 -7.36 9.29 8.89
CA SER A 335 -6.26 10.07 9.46
C SER A 335 -5.72 9.44 10.76
N ARG A 336 -6.59 8.84 11.58
CA ARG A 336 -6.17 8.09 12.78
C ARG A 336 -5.41 6.81 12.42
N VAL A 337 -5.86 6.07 11.42
CA VAL A 337 -5.16 4.87 10.93
C VAL A 337 -3.80 5.23 10.35
N LEU A 338 -3.75 6.30 9.56
CA LEU A 338 -2.51 6.82 8.99
C LEU A 338 -1.50 7.22 10.07
N ALA A 339 -1.96 7.92 11.10
CA ALA A 339 -1.09 8.30 12.23
C ALA A 339 -0.49 7.08 12.94
N ARG A 340 -1.27 6.00 13.13
CA ARG A 340 -0.79 4.72 13.68
C ARG A 340 0.25 4.07 12.77
N LEU A 341 0.00 4.03 11.46
CA LEU A 341 0.93 3.48 10.49
C LEU A 341 2.26 4.25 10.47
N GLN A 342 2.19 5.58 10.44
CA GLN A 342 3.37 6.44 10.48
C GLN A 342 4.15 6.29 11.81
N ALA A 343 3.47 6.11 12.93
CA ALA A 343 4.11 5.86 14.23
C ALA A 343 4.90 4.55 14.23
N VAL A 344 4.34 3.49 13.65
CA VAL A 344 5.04 2.20 13.49
C VAL A 344 6.30 2.36 12.62
N ILE A 345 6.16 2.97 11.44
CA ILE A 345 7.29 3.19 10.52
C ILE A 345 8.38 4.05 11.18
N CYS A 346 7.97 5.10 11.89
CA CYS A 346 8.87 6.00 12.62
C CYS A 346 9.67 5.23 13.69
N LEU A 347 9.01 4.40 14.49
CA LEU A 347 9.65 3.63 15.55
C LEU A 347 10.60 2.56 15.01
N VAL A 348 10.18 1.82 13.96
CA VAL A 348 11.01 0.81 13.30
C VAL A 348 12.29 1.43 12.75
N GLY A 349 12.16 2.55 12.03
CA GLY A 349 13.31 3.26 11.48
C GLY A 349 14.24 3.83 12.57
N ALA A 350 13.67 4.35 13.66
CA ALA A 350 14.44 4.87 14.78
C ALA A 350 15.21 3.77 15.52
N TRP A 351 14.59 2.62 15.75
CA TRP A 351 15.28 1.50 16.37
C TRP A 351 16.41 0.96 15.49
N ALA A 352 16.18 0.78 14.19
CA ALA A 352 17.24 0.36 13.28
C ALA A 352 18.42 1.34 13.25
N ARG A 353 18.17 2.67 13.30
CA ARG A 353 19.21 3.69 13.41
C ARG A 353 19.94 3.63 14.75
N TYR A 354 19.24 3.40 15.83
CA TYR A 354 19.82 3.23 17.16
C TYR A 354 20.81 2.05 17.18
N GLU A 355 20.39 0.86 16.70
CA GLU A 355 21.24 -0.31 16.59
C GLU A 355 22.48 -0.04 15.72
N THR A 356 22.26 0.52 14.52
CA THR A 356 23.34 0.88 13.59
C THR A 356 24.35 1.81 14.24
N THR A 357 23.88 2.86 14.90
CA THR A 357 24.75 3.86 15.55
C THR A 357 25.51 3.25 16.73
N THR A 358 24.83 2.43 17.53
CA THR A 358 25.42 1.78 18.72
C THR A 358 26.56 0.86 18.33
N VAL A 359 26.33 -0.07 17.37
CA VAL A 359 27.35 -1.04 16.96
C VAL A 359 28.48 -0.42 16.12
N ALA A 360 28.20 0.66 15.39
CA ALA A 360 29.20 1.36 14.59
C ALA A 360 30.04 2.40 15.39
N SER A 361 29.59 2.74 16.61
CA SER A 361 30.26 3.75 17.44
C SER A 361 31.71 3.41 17.68
N GLY A 362 32.60 4.36 17.38
CA GLY A 362 34.07 4.20 17.50
C GLY A 362 34.73 3.30 16.44
N ARG A 363 33.94 2.71 15.52
CA ARG A 363 34.45 1.83 14.44
C ARG A 363 34.53 2.54 13.08
N LEU A 364 33.66 3.50 12.82
CA LEU A 364 33.55 4.23 11.54
C LEU A 364 33.81 5.74 11.75
N PRO A 365 34.93 6.28 11.27
CA PRO A 365 35.27 7.71 11.41
C PRO A 365 34.28 8.65 10.71
N SER A 366 33.67 8.22 9.58
CA SER A 366 32.78 9.07 8.76
C SER A 366 31.31 8.91 9.06
N ILE A 367 30.91 8.12 10.09
CA ILE A 367 29.51 7.77 10.36
C ILE A 367 28.58 9.00 10.47
N GLU A 368 29.00 10.04 11.17
CA GLU A 368 28.21 11.27 11.35
C GLU A 368 27.99 12.01 10.02
N ARG A 369 29.01 12.02 9.15
CA ARG A 369 28.90 12.64 7.83
C ARG A 369 27.98 11.84 6.92
N ILE A 370 28.04 10.52 6.97
CA ILE A 370 27.16 9.63 6.21
C ILE A 370 25.71 9.81 6.68
N HIS A 371 25.47 9.81 7.98
CA HIS A 371 24.13 10.06 8.55
C HIS A 371 23.59 11.44 8.17
N GLU A 372 24.44 12.47 8.06
CA GLU A 372 24.02 13.79 7.62
C GLU A 372 23.55 13.78 6.14
N VAL A 373 24.27 13.09 5.25
CA VAL A 373 23.84 12.92 3.85
C VAL A 373 22.49 12.20 3.80
N LEU A 374 22.32 11.12 4.57
CA LEU A 374 21.08 10.36 4.64
C LEU A 374 19.92 11.19 5.20
N ARG A 375 20.14 12.01 6.24
CA ARG A 375 19.12 12.92 6.78
C ARG A 375 18.69 13.96 5.76
N ARG A 376 19.64 14.60 5.05
CA ARG A 376 19.31 15.58 4.00
C ARG A 376 18.49 14.96 2.89
N ARG A 377 18.89 13.76 2.44
CA ARG A 377 18.14 13.03 1.43
C ARG A 377 16.72 12.72 1.90
N ARG A 378 16.55 12.18 3.11
CA ARG A 378 15.22 11.89 3.68
C ARG A 378 14.34 13.11 3.88
N ALA A 379 14.95 14.28 4.15
CA ALA A 379 14.20 15.55 4.24
C ALA A 379 13.57 15.98 2.92
N THR A 380 14.13 15.52 1.78
CA THR A 380 13.60 15.79 0.45
C THR A 380 12.83 14.56 -0.03
N ARG A 381 11.55 14.74 -0.36
CA ARG A 381 10.77 13.67 -0.99
C ARG A 381 11.24 13.47 -2.41
N GLY A 382 11.36 12.21 -2.81
CA GLY A 382 11.59 11.86 -4.19
C GLY A 382 10.28 11.64 -4.95
N ASP A 383 10.32 11.79 -6.28
CA ASP A 383 9.16 11.60 -7.15
C ASP A 383 8.47 10.23 -6.95
N GLY A 384 9.26 9.16 -6.70
CA GLY A 384 8.73 7.82 -6.45
C GLY A 384 7.92 7.73 -5.15
N GLU A 385 8.39 8.38 -4.07
CA GLU A 385 7.67 8.44 -2.79
C GLU A 385 6.36 9.26 -2.92
N GLU A 386 6.38 10.35 -3.68
CA GLU A 386 5.18 11.14 -3.95
C GLU A 386 4.15 10.36 -4.76
N LEU A 387 4.60 9.64 -5.79
CA LEU A 387 3.74 8.77 -6.60
C LEU A 387 3.18 7.60 -5.77
N LEU A 388 3.97 6.97 -4.91
CA LEU A 388 3.50 5.91 -4.01
C LEU A 388 2.41 6.46 -3.07
N SER A 389 2.65 7.62 -2.50
CA SER A 389 1.67 8.30 -1.66
C SER A 389 0.38 8.61 -2.41
N GLY A 390 0.47 9.02 -3.70
CA GLY A 390 -0.69 9.20 -4.57
C GLY A 390 -1.43 7.90 -4.86
N LEU A 391 -0.70 6.84 -5.19
CA LEU A 391 -1.27 5.52 -5.51
C LEU A 391 -2.01 4.90 -4.33
N LEU A 392 -1.43 4.98 -3.13
CA LEU A 392 -2.03 4.44 -1.92
C LEU A 392 -3.09 5.36 -1.31
N GLY A 393 -3.16 6.63 -1.73
CA GLY A 393 -3.99 7.64 -1.10
C GLY A 393 -3.54 8.01 0.31
N LEU A 394 -2.36 7.55 0.73
CA LEU A 394 -1.80 7.78 2.05
C LEU A 394 -0.30 8.04 1.98
N ASP A 395 0.21 8.80 2.93
CA ASP A 395 1.62 9.11 3.06
C ASP A 395 2.27 8.18 4.09
N LEU A 396 3.13 7.27 3.62
CA LEU A 396 3.87 6.36 4.50
C LEU A 396 4.96 7.09 5.29
N LYS A 397 5.45 8.23 4.79
CA LYS A 397 6.54 8.96 5.41
C LYS A 397 6.05 9.66 6.68
N PRO A 398 6.69 9.44 7.84
CA PRO A 398 6.40 10.18 9.05
C PRO A 398 6.63 11.70 8.84
N ALA A 399 5.77 12.50 9.43
CA ALA A 399 5.90 13.96 9.35
C ALA A 399 7.18 14.46 10.03
N ASP A 400 7.62 13.79 11.10
CA ASP A 400 8.86 14.07 11.83
C ASP A 400 9.52 12.75 12.29
N GLU A 401 10.52 12.29 11.53
CA GLU A 401 11.31 11.10 11.89
C GLU A 401 12.09 11.29 13.21
N GLY A 402 12.40 12.52 13.58
CA GLY A 402 13.09 12.83 14.83
C GLY A 402 12.27 12.49 16.09
N LEU A 403 10.94 12.32 15.95
CA LEU A 403 10.10 11.86 17.07
C LEU A 403 10.49 10.45 17.50
N GLY A 404 10.70 9.55 16.53
CA GLY A 404 11.15 8.19 16.81
C GLY A 404 12.52 8.16 17.49
N ASP A 405 13.48 8.95 16.99
CA ASP A 405 14.82 9.00 17.58
C ASP A 405 14.79 9.53 19.03
N ARG A 406 13.95 10.52 19.31
CA ARG A 406 13.75 11.03 20.69
C ARG A 406 13.10 9.99 21.59
N PHE A 407 12.06 9.32 21.10
CA PHE A 407 11.37 8.25 21.81
C PHE A 407 12.35 7.12 22.17
N VAL A 408 13.09 6.60 21.19
CA VAL A 408 14.09 5.54 21.40
C VAL A 408 15.14 5.97 22.42
N THR A 409 15.66 7.19 22.30
CA THR A 409 16.66 7.73 23.23
C THR A 409 16.13 7.81 24.66
N GLU A 410 14.92 8.33 24.86
CA GLU A 410 14.32 8.49 26.19
C GLU A 410 13.97 7.14 26.83
N VAL A 411 13.41 6.21 26.05
CA VAL A 411 13.08 4.86 26.51
C VAL A 411 14.34 4.10 26.92
N VAL A 412 15.39 4.16 26.11
CA VAL A 412 16.68 3.49 26.43
C VAL A 412 17.35 4.14 27.66
N ASN A 413 17.31 5.45 27.77
CA ASN A 413 17.87 6.13 28.96
C ASN A 413 17.13 5.78 30.25
N THR A 414 15.82 5.51 30.17
CA THR A 414 14.97 5.25 31.35
C THR A 414 14.89 3.78 31.71
N LEU A 415 14.68 2.91 30.71
CA LEU A 415 14.42 1.47 30.90
C LEU A 415 15.55 0.57 30.39
N GLY A 416 16.56 1.14 29.75
CA GLY A 416 17.56 0.39 29.00
C GLY A 416 17.00 -0.17 27.69
N PRO A 417 17.76 -1.03 26.99
CA PRO A 417 17.33 -1.65 25.73
C PRO A 417 16.07 -2.52 25.88
N ASP A 418 15.80 -3.06 27.08
CA ASP A 418 14.58 -3.83 27.38
C ASP A 418 13.30 -3.00 27.14
N GLY A 419 13.35 -1.69 27.33
CA GLY A 419 12.23 -0.80 27.04
C GLY A 419 11.82 -0.83 25.56
N LEU A 420 12.77 -0.93 24.63
CA LEU A 420 12.47 -1.08 23.20
C LEU A 420 11.83 -2.42 22.90
N ARG A 421 12.33 -3.51 23.53
CA ARG A 421 11.70 -4.83 23.41
C ARG A 421 10.27 -4.81 23.93
N GLN A 422 10.02 -4.12 25.05
CA GLN A 422 8.66 -3.94 25.58
C GLN A 422 7.76 -3.16 24.63
N ALA A 423 8.25 -2.05 24.04
CA ALA A 423 7.48 -1.24 23.08
C ALA A 423 7.05 -2.02 21.83
N MET A 424 7.87 -2.99 21.42
CA MET A 424 7.65 -3.79 20.22
C MET A 424 7.22 -5.24 20.52
N ALA A 425 6.90 -5.57 21.78
CA ALA A 425 6.47 -6.93 22.13
C ALA A 425 5.08 -7.28 21.54
N HIS A 426 4.19 -6.30 21.45
CA HIS A 426 2.83 -6.46 20.95
C HIS A 426 2.33 -5.18 20.29
N PRO A 427 1.44 -5.23 19.27
CA PRO A 427 0.87 -4.01 18.65
C PRO A 427 0.24 -3.02 19.63
N GLU A 428 -0.32 -3.49 20.74
CA GLU A 428 -0.92 -2.63 21.77
C GLU A 428 0.10 -1.86 22.60
N ASN A 429 1.35 -2.31 22.60
CA ASN A 429 2.44 -1.62 23.31
C ASN A 429 3.07 -0.50 22.47
N LEU A 430 2.79 -0.49 21.17
CA LEU A 430 3.32 0.56 20.29
C LEU A 430 2.92 1.96 20.80
N PRO A 431 3.82 2.94 20.74
CA PRO A 431 3.47 4.32 21.02
C PRO A 431 2.58 4.86 19.89
N ASP A 432 1.62 5.69 20.24
CA ASP A 432 0.91 6.52 19.29
C ASP A 432 1.69 7.80 18.94
N GLY A 433 1.10 8.66 18.09
CA GLY A 433 1.76 9.90 17.66
C GLY A 433 2.00 10.89 18.80
N GLU A 434 1.13 10.94 19.82
CA GLU A 434 1.31 11.81 20.99
C GLU A 434 2.40 11.25 21.93
N GLU A 435 2.46 9.95 22.08
CA GLU A 435 3.46 9.26 22.89
C GLU A 435 4.85 9.29 22.23
N LEU A 436 4.93 9.27 20.90
CA LEU A 436 6.19 9.53 20.18
C LEU A 436 6.67 10.98 20.41
N ALA A 437 5.76 11.94 20.45
CA ALA A 437 6.09 13.35 20.71
C ALA A 437 6.46 13.59 22.17
N ASP A 438 5.84 12.86 23.10
CA ASP A 438 6.08 12.92 24.55
C ASP A 438 6.23 11.49 25.12
N PRO A 439 7.45 10.92 25.09
CA PRO A 439 7.70 9.55 25.55
C PRO A 439 7.31 9.27 26.99
N SER A 440 7.22 10.32 27.83
CA SER A 440 6.80 10.16 29.23
C SER A 440 5.38 9.61 29.36
N LYS A 441 4.49 9.93 28.43
CA LYS A 441 3.12 9.37 28.38
C LYS A 441 3.14 7.87 28.20
N TRP A 442 3.96 7.38 27.26
CA TRP A 442 4.14 5.94 27.01
C TRP A 442 4.71 5.21 28.22
N LEU A 443 5.76 5.81 28.84
CA LEU A 443 6.37 5.26 30.07
C LEU A 443 5.35 5.12 31.21
N VAL A 444 4.49 6.12 31.40
CA VAL A 444 3.42 6.06 32.40
C VAL A 444 2.40 4.98 32.05
N ARG A 445 1.92 4.93 30.80
CA ARG A 445 0.93 3.94 30.36
C ARG A 445 1.42 2.51 30.58
N THR A 446 2.67 2.22 30.22
CA THR A 446 3.24 0.89 30.30
C THR A 446 3.61 0.48 31.72
N SER A 447 4.00 1.44 32.60
CA SER A 447 4.23 1.16 34.01
C SER A 447 2.94 0.75 34.73
N VAL A 448 1.84 1.48 34.48
CA VAL A 448 0.53 1.14 35.05
C VAL A 448 0.02 -0.22 34.56
N ALA A 449 0.23 -0.52 33.26
CA ALA A 449 -0.15 -1.83 32.69
C ALA A 449 0.63 -3.00 33.31
N SER A 450 1.91 -2.78 33.68
CA SER A 450 2.72 -3.80 34.38
C SER A 450 2.30 -4.07 35.82
N GLU A 451 1.60 -3.12 36.47
CA GLU A 451 1.09 -3.27 37.83
C GLU A 451 -0.25 -4.01 37.90
N VAL A 452 -0.95 -4.18 36.75
CA VAL A 452 -2.17 -4.97 36.67
C VAL A 452 -1.79 -6.45 36.62
N PRO A 453 -2.20 -7.30 37.60
CA PRO A 453 -1.88 -8.72 37.57
C PRO A 453 -2.39 -9.38 36.28
N GLU A 454 -1.54 -10.14 35.60
CA GLU A 454 -1.92 -10.93 34.41
C GLU A 454 -3.03 -11.95 34.71
N ASP A 455 -3.24 -12.29 35.97
CA ASP A 455 -4.21 -13.27 36.40
C ASP A 455 -5.53 -12.63 36.85
N LEU A 456 -6.40 -12.35 35.86
CA LEU A 456 -7.80 -12.02 36.13
C LEU A 456 -8.61 -13.22 36.63
N SER A 457 -8.05 -14.42 36.64
CA SER A 457 -8.72 -15.61 37.16
C SER A 457 -9.10 -15.48 38.63
N SER A 458 -8.35 -14.65 39.38
CA SER A 458 -8.69 -14.37 40.79
C SER A 458 -9.93 -13.48 40.95
N LEU A 459 -10.27 -12.67 39.95
CA LEU A 459 -11.50 -11.83 39.94
C LEU A 459 -12.73 -12.68 39.58
N PHE A 460 -12.55 -13.69 38.72
CA PHE A 460 -13.63 -14.62 38.36
C PHE A 460 -13.79 -15.76 39.38
N ALA A 461 -12.77 -16.08 40.18
CA ALA A 461 -12.86 -17.06 41.24
C ALA A 461 -13.77 -16.61 42.42
N LEU A 462 -13.86 -15.28 42.65
CA LEU A 462 -14.74 -14.73 43.70
C LEU A 462 -16.24 -14.87 43.35
N ASP A 463 -16.59 -14.83 42.06
CA ASP A 463 -17.97 -15.04 41.62
C ASP A 463 -18.36 -16.52 41.57
N SER A 464 -17.41 -17.41 41.28
CA SER A 464 -17.68 -18.87 41.27
C SER A 464 -17.89 -19.46 42.66
N ASP A 465 -17.21 -18.94 43.68
CA ASP A 465 -17.41 -19.40 45.07
C ASP A 465 -18.73 -18.89 45.65
N ALA A 466 -19.22 -17.73 45.25
CA ALA A 466 -20.53 -17.19 45.63
C ALA A 466 -21.69 -17.99 44.99
N GLU A 467 -21.56 -18.44 43.76
CA GLU A 467 -22.55 -19.28 43.07
C GLU A 467 -22.56 -20.72 43.60
N VAL A 468 -21.38 -21.26 43.99
CA VAL A 468 -21.28 -22.61 44.57
C VAL A 468 -21.85 -22.64 45.99
N GLU A 469 -21.64 -21.60 46.81
CA GLU A 469 -22.26 -21.51 48.16
C GLU A 469 -23.78 -21.30 48.07
N ALA A 470 -24.28 -20.52 47.11
CA ALA A 470 -25.71 -20.34 46.89
C ALA A 470 -26.39 -21.65 46.40
N SER A 471 -25.72 -22.39 45.49
CA SER A 471 -26.19 -23.70 45.02
C SER A 471 -26.12 -24.81 46.08
N ALA A 472 -25.16 -24.74 47.00
CA ALA A 472 -25.07 -25.72 48.14
C ALA A 472 -26.11 -25.41 49.23
N ALA A 473 -26.43 -24.13 49.49
CA ALA A 473 -27.49 -23.74 50.42
C ALA A 473 -28.88 -24.13 49.92
N ASP A 474 -29.14 -24.05 48.64
CA ASP A 474 -30.42 -24.44 47.99
C ASP A 474 -30.62 -25.96 47.99
N ARG A 475 -29.54 -26.78 47.86
CA ARG A 475 -29.61 -28.26 47.98
C ARG A 475 -29.80 -28.74 49.40
N LEU A 476 -29.29 -28.05 50.41
CA LEU A 476 -29.49 -28.34 51.81
C LEU A 476 -30.90 -27.95 52.30
N GLN A 477 -31.59 -27.07 51.60
CA GLN A 477 -32.98 -26.71 51.86
C GLN A 477 -33.96 -27.70 51.24
N ALA A 478 -33.64 -28.26 50.08
CA ALA A 478 -34.45 -29.29 49.39
C ALA A 478 -34.45 -30.65 50.10
N ASP A 479 -33.37 -31.04 50.82
CA ASP A 479 -33.27 -32.29 51.56
C ASP A 479 -33.98 -32.24 52.91
N ARG A 480 -34.53 -31.12 53.36
CA ARG A 480 -35.25 -30.99 54.63
C ARG A 480 -36.77 -31.12 54.54
N ASP A 481 -37.32 -31.08 53.33
CA ASP A 481 -38.76 -31.11 53.11
C ASP A 481 -39.32 -32.48 52.64
N ASP A 482 -38.45 -33.54 52.60
CA ASP A 482 -38.86 -34.92 52.17
C ASP A 482 -38.83 -35.94 53.29
N ASP A 483 -39.26 -35.59 54.52
CA ASP A 483 -39.49 -36.52 55.64
C ASP A 483 -41.00 -36.57 55.88
N GLY A 484 -41.71 -37.44 55.19
CA GLY A 484 -43.11 -37.85 55.39
C GLY A 484 -43.21 -39.38 55.40
N PRO A 485 -44.17 -39.96 56.10
CA PRO A 485 -43.95 -41.12 57.06
C PRO A 485 -44.02 -42.53 56.44
N ALA A 486 -43.32 -43.38 57.13
CA ALA A 486 -43.24 -44.82 56.95
C ALA A 486 -44.61 -45.52 56.81
N ASP A 487 -44.64 -46.54 55.97
CA ASP A 487 -45.49 -47.70 56.19
C ASP A 487 -44.82 -48.98 55.66
N SER A 488 -44.69 -49.95 56.55
CA SER A 488 -44.14 -51.33 56.40
C SER A 488 -45.31 -52.29 56.15
N PRO A 489 -45.15 -53.61 56.02
CA PRO A 489 -44.28 -54.43 55.20
C PRO A 489 -45.11 -55.51 54.42
N GLY A 490 -44.49 -56.20 53.53
CA GLY A 490 -45.11 -57.32 52.82
C GLY A 490 -44.15 -58.23 52.07
N GLU A 491 -43.82 -59.25 52.72
CA GLU A 491 -43.36 -60.62 52.38
C GLU A 491 -43.52 -61.09 50.91
N ARG A 492 -42.52 -61.91 50.56
CA ARG A 492 -42.50 -63.19 49.81
C ARG A 492 -42.11 -63.20 48.35
N ASP A 493 -41.10 -63.89 48.17
CA ASP A 493 -40.83 -65.23 47.56
C ASP A 493 -40.40 -65.18 46.06
N ASN A 494 -39.32 -65.89 45.95
CA ASN A 494 -38.94 -66.92 44.94
C ASN A 494 -39.05 -66.59 43.46
N ASP A 495 -38.02 -66.54 42.70
CA ASP A 495 -37.27 -67.63 42.02
C ASP A 495 -36.03 -67.09 41.38
#